data_915342e677b6f0febd74f4ddef7731b5
#
_entry.id   915342e677b6f0febd74f4ddef7731b5
#
_cell.length_a   1.000
_cell.length_b   1.000
_cell.length_c   1.000
_cell.angle_alpha   90.00
_cell.angle_beta   90.00
_cell.angle_gamma   90.00
#
_symmetry.space_group_name_H-M   'P 1'
#
loop_
_entity.id
_entity.type
_entity.pdbx_description
1 polymer ?
#
loop_
_entity_poly.entity_id
_entity_poly.type
_entity_poly.pdbx_seq_one_letter_code
_entity_poly.pdbx_strand_id
1 'polypeptide(L)'
;MNVEVVDFQAPDAPESFTRSLRTTGFAVIVNHPLPHELVQQIYDEWLAFFDSDAKYAYRYSDGDQDGWFGPDVSETAKGNTVKDLKEFFHVYPWGQYPAEVSDAALRYSRTATEIAVTLLGWVHDHTPDEVRDRLSMPLPQMMDHSTRTLLRVLRYPPLRGDEPDGAVRAAAHEDINLLTVLPAANEPGLQVRDLAGAWHDVPCDFGSIAINAGDMLQLATGGYFPSTTHRVMNPTGESARRSRLSLPLFLHPADDVVLAEGRTASSFLAERIAELRSQDRKTA
;
A
#
# COMPACT_ATOMS: atom_id res chain seq x y z
N MET A 1 -18.69 -9.03 3.90
CA MET A 1 -17.48 -9.39 3.12
C MET A 1 -16.61 -10.29 3.99
N ASN A 2 -16.02 -11.34 3.42
CA ASN A 2 -15.11 -12.23 4.16
C ASN A 2 -13.75 -12.24 3.44
N VAL A 3 -12.77 -11.55 4.00
CA VAL A 3 -11.38 -11.58 3.54
C VAL A 3 -10.76 -12.87 4.05
N GLU A 4 -10.28 -13.74 3.13
CA GLU A 4 -9.70 -15.03 3.52
C GLU A 4 -8.33 -14.84 4.18
N VAL A 5 -8.08 -15.63 5.21
CA VAL A 5 -6.74 -15.81 5.80
C VAL A 5 -6.12 -17.06 5.18
N VAL A 6 -5.04 -16.88 4.44
CA VAL A 6 -4.40 -17.92 3.62
C VAL A 6 -3.04 -18.25 4.23
N ASP A 7 -2.79 -19.52 4.49
CA ASP A 7 -1.47 -20.02 4.88
C ASP A 7 -0.59 -20.11 3.63
N PHE A 8 0.48 -19.31 3.57
CA PHE A 8 1.41 -19.25 2.42
C PHE A 8 2.02 -20.61 2.06
N GLN A 9 2.12 -21.51 3.03
CA GLN A 9 2.73 -22.84 2.86
C GLN A 9 1.71 -23.93 2.52
N ALA A 10 0.41 -23.61 2.54
CA ALA A 10 -0.62 -24.60 2.23
C ALA A 10 -0.64 -24.94 0.73
N PRO A 11 -0.90 -26.21 0.36
CA PRO A 11 -0.95 -26.61 -1.05
C PRO A 11 -2.00 -25.88 -1.89
N ASP A 12 -3.09 -25.43 -1.27
CA ASP A 12 -4.20 -24.69 -1.89
C ASP A 12 -4.08 -23.17 -1.74
N ALA A 13 -2.95 -22.67 -1.19
CA ALA A 13 -2.72 -21.25 -1.01
C ALA A 13 -2.92 -20.44 -2.30
N PRO A 14 -2.40 -20.84 -3.47
CA PRO A 14 -2.56 -20.09 -4.70
C PRO A 14 -4.03 -19.90 -5.11
N GLU A 15 -4.83 -20.97 -5.01
CA GLU A 15 -6.25 -20.94 -5.34
C GLU A 15 -7.04 -20.08 -4.34
N SER A 16 -6.83 -20.28 -3.03
CA SER A 16 -7.51 -19.56 -1.96
C SER A 16 -7.18 -18.09 -1.99
N PHE A 17 -5.91 -17.73 -2.21
CA PHE A 17 -5.47 -16.34 -2.37
C PHE A 17 -6.15 -15.66 -3.58
N THR A 18 -6.09 -16.30 -4.75
CA THR A 18 -6.67 -15.75 -5.98
C THR A 18 -8.19 -15.58 -5.85
N ARG A 19 -8.87 -16.54 -5.23
CA ARG A 19 -10.32 -16.47 -4.95
C ARG A 19 -10.66 -15.31 -4.02
N SER A 20 -9.92 -15.11 -2.92
CA SER A 20 -10.13 -13.99 -2.00
C SER A 20 -9.93 -12.65 -2.71
N LEU A 21 -8.83 -12.52 -3.46
CA LEU A 21 -8.52 -11.29 -4.22
C LEU A 21 -9.60 -11.00 -5.27
N ARG A 22 -10.11 -12.05 -5.96
CA ARG A 22 -11.20 -11.93 -6.94
C ARG A 22 -12.51 -11.45 -6.32
N THR A 23 -12.83 -11.90 -5.11
CA THR A 23 -14.14 -11.64 -4.48
C THR A 23 -14.16 -10.40 -3.62
N THR A 24 -13.02 -10.03 -3.03
CA THR A 24 -12.93 -8.94 -2.06
C THR A 24 -11.91 -7.86 -2.41
N GLY A 25 -11.02 -8.11 -3.37
CA GLY A 25 -9.85 -7.28 -3.64
C GLY A 25 -8.76 -7.40 -2.57
N PHE A 26 -8.97 -8.23 -1.53
CA PHE A 26 -8.09 -8.40 -0.37
C PHE A 26 -7.84 -9.87 -0.05
N ALA A 27 -6.71 -10.15 0.58
CA ALA A 27 -6.40 -11.39 1.28
C ALA A 27 -5.46 -11.11 2.45
N VAL A 28 -5.46 -11.97 3.46
CA VAL A 28 -4.46 -11.94 4.55
C VAL A 28 -3.61 -13.19 4.45
N ILE A 29 -2.30 -13.04 4.52
CA ILE A 29 -1.33 -14.13 4.40
C ILE A 29 -0.64 -14.36 5.75
N VAL A 30 -0.61 -15.62 6.17
CA VAL A 30 0.14 -16.09 7.35
C VAL A 30 1.23 -17.06 6.92
N ASN A 31 2.18 -17.38 7.80
CA ASN A 31 3.31 -18.30 7.56
C ASN A 31 4.17 -17.94 6.32
N HIS A 32 4.20 -16.64 6.00
CA HIS A 32 5.00 -16.06 4.91
C HIS A 32 6.48 -15.91 5.32
N PRO A 33 7.42 -15.78 4.35
CA PRO A 33 8.86 -15.73 4.64
C PRO A 33 9.36 -14.37 5.15
N LEU A 34 8.51 -13.35 5.29
CA LEU A 34 8.92 -12.04 5.81
C LEU A 34 9.18 -12.14 7.32
N PRO A 35 10.42 -11.87 7.81
CA PRO A 35 10.71 -11.98 9.22
C PRO A 35 9.99 -10.90 10.03
N HIS A 36 9.32 -11.32 11.08
CA HIS A 36 8.57 -10.43 11.95
C HIS A 36 9.48 -9.42 12.68
N GLU A 37 10.64 -9.88 13.15
CA GLU A 37 11.64 -9.04 13.83
C GLU A 37 12.15 -7.91 12.91
N LEU A 38 12.19 -8.14 11.60
CA LEU A 38 12.57 -7.11 10.64
C LEU A 38 11.54 -5.96 10.60
N VAL A 39 10.25 -6.29 10.64
CA VAL A 39 9.16 -5.30 10.68
C VAL A 39 9.23 -4.50 11.97
N GLN A 40 9.43 -5.17 13.11
CA GLN A 40 9.55 -4.50 14.41
C GLN A 40 10.78 -3.58 14.46
N GLN A 41 11.94 -4.03 13.95
CA GLN A 41 13.14 -3.21 13.84
C GLN A 41 12.88 -1.92 13.05
N ILE A 42 12.17 -2.01 11.92
CA ILE A 42 11.83 -0.84 11.11
C ILE A 42 10.92 0.10 11.90
N TYR A 43 9.92 -0.42 12.62
CA TYR A 43 9.02 0.41 13.42
C TYR A 43 9.80 1.20 14.48
N ASP A 44 10.71 0.56 15.20
CA ASP A 44 11.49 1.20 16.26
C ASP A 44 12.44 2.28 15.69
N GLU A 45 13.21 1.96 14.65
CA GLU A 45 14.15 2.88 14.03
C GLU A 45 13.46 4.09 13.38
N TRP A 46 12.40 3.84 12.64
CA TRP A 46 11.70 4.90 11.92
C TRP A 46 10.83 5.76 12.83
N LEU A 47 10.33 5.23 13.94
CA LEU A 47 9.68 6.06 14.96
C LEU A 47 10.68 7.07 15.54
N ALA A 48 11.89 6.63 15.89
CA ALA A 48 12.94 7.50 16.37
C ALA A 48 13.35 8.55 15.31
N PHE A 49 13.45 8.16 14.04
CA PHE A 49 13.72 9.07 12.92
C PHE A 49 12.65 10.14 12.79
N PHE A 50 11.37 9.77 12.78
CA PHE A 50 10.27 10.73 12.69
C PHE A 50 10.16 11.65 13.91
N ASP A 51 10.62 11.22 15.08
CA ASP A 51 10.66 12.07 16.28
C ASP A 51 11.88 13.01 16.31
N SER A 52 12.85 12.83 15.42
CA SER A 52 14.05 13.65 15.32
C SER A 52 13.91 14.78 14.29
N ASP A 53 14.82 15.78 14.40
CA ASP A 53 14.92 16.85 13.40
C ASP A 53 15.67 16.40 12.14
N ALA A 54 16.30 15.22 12.13
CA ALA A 54 17.02 14.67 10.98
C ALA A 54 16.13 14.55 9.75
N LYS A 55 14.85 14.23 9.91
CA LYS A 55 13.86 14.11 8.83
C LYS A 55 13.80 15.36 7.93
N TYR A 56 14.07 16.55 8.45
CA TYR A 56 14.02 17.79 7.66
C TYR A 56 15.13 17.91 6.62
N ALA A 57 16.21 17.12 6.74
CA ALA A 57 17.26 17.04 5.74
C ALA A 57 16.83 16.24 4.48
N TYR A 58 15.78 15.45 4.60
CA TYR A 58 15.28 14.53 3.57
C TYR A 58 13.92 14.96 2.99
N ARG A 59 13.61 16.26 3.00
CA ARG A 59 12.34 16.74 2.42
C ARG A 59 12.22 16.27 0.96
N TYR A 60 11.02 15.86 0.61
CA TYR A 60 10.71 15.43 -0.77
C TYR A 60 10.99 16.55 -1.78
N SER A 61 11.33 16.16 -3.00
CA SER A 61 11.38 17.07 -4.16
C SER A 61 10.10 16.92 -5.01
N ASP A 62 9.60 18.01 -5.56
CA ASP A 62 8.41 17.99 -6.43
C ASP A 62 8.58 17.15 -7.69
N GLY A 63 9.84 16.92 -8.14
CA GLY A 63 10.17 16.14 -9.33
C GLY A 63 10.12 14.63 -9.07
N ASP A 64 10.79 14.18 -8.02
CA ASP A 64 11.10 12.76 -7.82
C ASP A 64 10.11 12.03 -6.90
N GLN A 65 9.43 12.77 -6.02
CA GLN A 65 8.46 12.22 -5.07
C GLN A 65 9.06 11.22 -4.06
N ASP A 66 10.37 11.30 -3.82
CA ASP A 66 11.10 10.55 -2.80
C ASP A 66 11.36 11.38 -1.55
N GLY A 67 11.74 10.74 -0.44
CA GLY A 67 12.07 11.42 0.81
C GLY A 67 10.87 11.64 1.74
N TRP A 68 11.01 12.59 2.68
CA TRP A 68 10.05 12.85 3.74
C TRP A 68 8.96 13.85 3.34
N PHE A 69 7.72 13.46 3.60
CA PHE A 69 6.51 14.26 3.45
C PHE A 69 5.93 14.57 4.82
N GLY A 70 5.89 15.85 5.18
CA GLY A 70 5.32 16.30 6.46
C GLY A 70 3.79 16.36 6.44
N PRO A 71 3.16 16.56 7.60
CA PRO A 71 1.70 16.66 7.71
C PRO A 71 1.10 17.81 6.88
N ASP A 72 1.89 18.85 6.61
CA ASP A 72 1.52 20.03 5.81
C ASP A 72 1.34 19.71 4.31
N VAL A 73 1.95 18.62 3.84
CA VAL A 73 1.88 18.14 2.44
C VAL A 73 1.23 16.75 2.33
N SER A 74 0.64 16.26 3.42
CA SER A 74 -0.11 15.01 3.41
C SER A 74 -1.26 15.07 2.41
N GLU A 75 -1.58 13.92 1.82
CA GLU A 75 -2.62 13.76 0.80
C GLU A 75 -4.02 14.06 1.38
N THR A 76 -4.88 14.59 0.52
CA THR A 76 -6.32 14.70 0.79
C THR A 76 -7.03 13.66 -0.08
N ALA A 77 -7.70 12.68 0.51
CA ALA A 77 -8.39 11.66 -0.24
C ALA A 77 -9.58 12.24 -1.03
N LYS A 78 -9.91 11.60 -2.14
CA LYS A 78 -10.98 12.02 -3.06
C LYS A 78 -12.30 12.23 -2.34
N GLY A 79 -12.83 13.45 -2.42
CA GLY A 79 -14.09 13.84 -1.76
C GLY A 79 -13.94 14.31 -0.31
N ASN A 80 -12.73 14.37 0.24
CA ASN A 80 -12.44 14.96 1.55
C ASN A 80 -11.95 16.41 1.40
N THR A 81 -12.17 17.20 2.46
CA THR A 81 -11.70 18.59 2.57
C THR A 81 -10.62 18.76 3.64
N VAL A 82 -10.33 17.71 4.38
CA VAL A 82 -9.36 17.69 5.47
C VAL A 82 -8.25 16.70 5.12
N LYS A 83 -6.99 17.12 5.37
CA LYS A 83 -5.80 16.29 5.16
C LYS A 83 -5.78 15.10 6.10
N ASP A 84 -5.21 13.99 5.65
CA ASP A 84 -4.95 12.83 6.48
C ASP A 84 -3.95 13.16 7.59
N LEU A 85 -4.18 12.59 8.76
CA LEU A 85 -3.34 12.80 9.96
C LEU A 85 -2.09 11.90 9.90
N LYS A 86 -1.19 12.19 8.97
CA LYS A 86 0.00 11.36 8.73
C LYS A 86 1.21 12.18 8.30
N GLU A 87 2.38 11.64 8.54
CA GLU A 87 3.63 11.95 7.84
C GLU A 87 4.22 10.66 7.29
N PHE A 88 5.04 10.72 6.24
CA PHE A 88 5.60 9.51 5.65
C PHE A 88 6.91 9.77 4.92
N PHE A 89 7.64 8.70 4.66
CA PHE A 89 8.84 8.70 3.86
C PHE A 89 8.68 7.74 2.68
N HIS A 90 8.96 8.20 1.47
CA HIS A 90 9.00 7.38 0.27
C HIS A 90 10.41 6.85 0.04
N VAL A 91 10.55 5.52 0.04
CA VAL A 91 11.79 4.81 -0.24
C VAL A 91 11.67 4.16 -1.61
N TYR A 92 12.45 4.66 -2.57
CA TYR A 92 12.63 4.07 -3.88
C TYR A 92 14.02 3.45 -4.01
N PRO A 93 14.27 2.49 -4.95
CA PRO A 93 15.60 1.92 -5.15
C PRO A 93 16.69 2.94 -5.52
N TRP A 94 16.29 4.07 -6.09
CA TRP A 94 17.14 5.16 -6.58
C TRP A 94 17.04 6.43 -5.74
N GLY A 95 16.15 6.47 -4.76
CA GLY A 95 15.80 7.68 -4.00
C GLY A 95 16.69 7.90 -2.78
N GLN A 96 16.33 8.94 -2.03
CA GLN A 96 16.95 9.26 -0.74
C GLN A 96 16.71 8.13 0.26
N TYR A 97 17.69 7.91 1.14
CA TYR A 97 17.55 7.01 2.27
C TYR A 97 18.28 7.58 3.49
N PRO A 98 17.64 7.68 4.67
CA PRO A 98 18.25 8.32 5.83
C PRO A 98 19.45 7.53 6.36
N ALA A 99 20.54 8.23 6.66
CA ALA A 99 21.73 7.63 7.27
C ALA A 99 21.52 7.27 8.75
N GLU A 100 20.47 7.79 9.37
CA GLU A 100 20.09 7.61 10.77
C GLU A 100 19.37 6.29 11.05
N VAL A 101 18.93 5.59 10.00
CA VAL A 101 18.30 4.26 10.11
C VAL A 101 19.17 3.20 9.44
N SER A 102 19.01 1.95 9.85
CA SER A 102 19.70 0.82 9.21
C SER A 102 19.12 0.48 7.84
N ASP A 103 19.70 -0.50 7.14
CA ASP A 103 19.18 -1.01 5.87
C ASP A 103 17.91 -1.91 6.01
N ALA A 104 17.32 -1.98 7.19
CA ALA A 104 16.20 -2.87 7.50
C ALA A 104 15.02 -2.64 6.53
N ALA A 105 14.65 -1.39 6.26
CA ALA A 105 13.56 -1.07 5.34
C ALA A 105 13.89 -1.46 3.88
N LEU A 106 15.15 -1.38 3.46
CA LEU A 106 15.58 -1.85 2.13
C LEU A 106 15.53 -3.39 2.04
N ARG A 107 15.90 -4.10 3.11
CA ARG A 107 15.77 -5.58 3.18
C ARG A 107 14.31 -5.98 3.13
N TYR A 108 13.45 -5.31 3.91
CA TYR A 108 12.01 -5.51 3.86
C TYR A 108 11.47 -5.32 2.45
N SER A 109 11.80 -4.20 1.79
CA SER A 109 11.34 -3.88 0.43
C SER A 109 11.68 -5.00 -0.56
N ARG A 110 12.90 -5.56 -0.50
CA ARG A 110 13.30 -6.69 -1.36
C ARG A 110 12.47 -7.94 -1.08
N THR A 111 12.40 -8.38 0.18
CA THR A 111 11.67 -9.60 0.56
C THR A 111 10.16 -9.48 0.25
N ALA A 112 9.56 -8.32 0.56
CA ALA A 112 8.15 -8.08 0.27
C ALA A 112 7.87 -8.04 -1.24
N THR A 113 8.81 -7.52 -2.06
CA THR A 113 8.72 -7.57 -3.53
C THR A 113 8.76 -9.02 -4.04
N GLU A 114 9.66 -9.85 -3.53
CA GLU A 114 9.75 -11.27 -3.90
C GLU A 114 8.45 -12.04 -3.57
N ILE A 115 7.88 -11.77 -2.39
CA ILE A 115 6.57 -12.31 -2.00
C ILE A 115 5.50 -11.84 -2.99
N ALA A 116 5.43 -10.55 -3.27
CA ALA A 116 4.42 -9.98 -4.16
C ALA A 116 4.52 -10.54 -5.59
N VAL A 117 5.72 -10.74 -6.12
CA VAL A 117 5.94 -11.37 -7.44
C VAL A 117 5.46 -12.82 -7.42
N THR A 118 5.71 -13.57 -6.34
CA THR A 118 5.18 -14.93 -6.15
C THR A 118 3.64 -14.92 -6.16
N LEU A 119 3.02 -13.98 -5.43
CA LEU A 119 1.56 -13.84 -5.39
C LEU A 119 0.98 -13.44 -6.75
N LEU A 120 1.67 -12.58 -7.53
CA LEU A 120 1.29 -12.30 -8.92
C LEU A 120 1.33 -13.55 -9.81
N GLY A 121 2.28 -14.46 -9.55
CA GLY A 121 2.32 -15.78 -10.21
C GLY A 121 1.08 -16.59 -9.89
N TRP A 122 0.69 -16.69 -8.62
CA TRP A 122 -0.53 -17.39 -8.20
C TRP A 122 -1.77 -16.79 -8.87
N VAL A 123 -1.87 -15.45 -8.89
CA VAL A 123 -2.97 -14.75 -9.57
C VAL A 123 -2.99 -15.09 -11.06
N HIS A 124 -1.83 -15.04 -11.74
CA HIS A 124 -1.73 -15.33 -13.17
C HIS A 124 -2.18 -16.76 -13.50
N ASP A 125 -1.67 -17.75 -12.76
CA ASP A 125 -1.90 -19.16 -13.03
C ASP A 125 -3.35 -19.59 -12.73
N HIS A 126 -4.04 -18.90 -11.80
CA HIS A 126 -5.43 -19.21 -11.42
C HIS A 126 -6.45 -18.22 -12.04
N THR A 127 -6.01 -17.40 -12.98
CA THR A 127 -6.90 -16.51 -13.75
C THR A 127 -7.40 -17.23 -15.00
N PRO A 128 -8.71 -17.15 -15.36
CA PRO A 128 -9.24 -17.72 -16.59
C PRO A 128 -8.52 -17.23 -17.86
N ASP A 129 -8.44 -18.12 -18.86
CA ASP A 129 -7.72 -17.83 -20.12
C ASP A 129 -8.23 -16.55 -20.80
N GLU A 130 -9.57 -16.36 -20.86
CA GLU A 130 -10.17 -15.19 -21.47
C GLU A 130 -9.81 -13.84 -20.78
N VAL A 131 -9.34 -13.89 -19.53
CA VAL A 131 -8.82 -12.72 -18.82
C VAL A 131 -7.32 -12.59 -19.06
N ARG A 132 -6.58 -13.72 -19.02
CA ARG A 132 -5.13 -13.72 -19.29
C ARG A 132 -4.79 -13.27 -20.70
N ASP A 133 -5.61 -13.62 -21.69
CA ASP A 133 -5.45 -13.21 -23.10
C ASP A 133 -5.53 -11.69 -23.32
N ARG A 134 -6.05 -10.94 -22.34
CA ARG A 134 -6.08 -9.47 -22.35
C ARG A 134 -4.80 -8.83 -21.85
N LEU A 135 -4.00 -9.58 -21.07
CA LEU A 135 -2.76 -9.07 -20.51
C LEU A 135 -1.71 -8.92 -21.61
N SER A 136 -0.96 -7.84 -21.59
CA SER A 136 0.14 -7.60 -22.53
C SER A 136 1.32 -8.58 -22.33
N MET A 137 1.43 -9.12 -21.12
CA MET A 137 2.44 -10.11 -20.71
C MET A 137 1.98 -10.80 -19.40
N PRO A 138 2.62 -11.92 -19.00
CA PRO A 138 2.36 -12.55 -17.71
C PRO A 138 2.53 -11.57 -16.55
N LEU A 139 1.61 -11.60 -15.55
CA LEU A 139 1.62 -10.66 -14.43
C LEU A 139 2.98 -10.55 -13.70
N PRO A 140 3.70 -11.65 -13.37
CA PRO A 140 5.01 -11.52 -12.74
C PRO A 140 6.04 -10.78 -13.61
N GLN A 141 5.99 -10.96 -14.94
CA GLN A 141 6.91 -10.31 -15.87
C GLN A 141 6.69 -8.79 -15.98
N MET A 142 5.52 -8.29 -15.59
CA MET A 142 5.26 -6.85 -15.53
C MET A 142 6.20 -6.15 -14.53
N MET A 143 6.80 -6.90 -13.62
CA MET A 143 7.76 -6.40 -12.63
C MET A 143 9.20 -6.38 -13.12
N ASP A 144 9.50 -7.00 -14.26
CA ASP A 144 10.86 -7.05 -14.80
C ASP A 144 11.37 -5.63 -15.08
N HIS A 145 12.51 -5.30 -14.48
CA HIS A 145 13.13 -3.97 -14.58
C HIS A 145 12.30 -2.80 -13.99
N SER A 146 11.27 -3.07 -13.18
CA SER A 146 10.54 -2.00 -12.52
C SER A 146 11.44 -1.22 -11.56
N THR A 147 11.42 0.11 -11.69
CA THR A 147 12.09 1.05 -10.78
C THR A 147 11.07 1.86 -9.96
N ARG A 148 9.77 1.56 -10.10
CA ARG A 148 8.67 2.31 -9.50
C ARG A 148 8.06 1.66 -8.26
N THR A 149 8.50 0.44 -7.90
CA THR A 149 8.07 -0.15 -6.63
C THR A 149 8.44 0.77 -5.48
N LEU A 150 7.44 1.14 -4.68
CA LEU A 150 7.54 2.13 -3.63
C LEU A 150 7.31 1.48 -2.27
N LEU A 151 8.27 1.56 -1.38
CA LEU A 151 8.00 1.37 0.05
C LEU A 151 7.67 2.73 0.67
N ARG A 152 6.51 2.85 1.29
CA ARG A 152 6.14 4.01 2.10
C ARG A 152 6.28 3.64 3.58
N VAL A 153 7.18 4.30 4.30
CA VAL A 153 7.22 4.22 5.75
C VAL A 153 6.31 5.32 6.29
N LEU A 154 5.25 4.94 6.97
CA LEU A 154 4.15 5.81 7.33
C LEU A 154 4.02 5.92 8.84
N ARG A 155 3.89 7.15 9.36
CA ARG A 155 3.57 7.43 10.75
C ARG A 155 2.25 8.18 10.85
N TYR A 156 1.35 7.65 11.66
CA TYR A 156 0.19 8.36 12.17
C TYR A 156 0.51 8.82 13.59
N PRO A 157 0.63 10.12 13.86
CA PRO A 157 0.96 10.62 15.19
C PRO A 157 -0.13 10.32 16.22
N PRO A 158 0.16 10.43 17.52
CA PRO A 158 -0.86 10.40 18.55
C PRO A 158 -1.92 11.47 18.31
N LEU A 159 -3.18 11.13 18.56
CA LEU A 159 -4.29 12.09 18.48
C LEU A 159 -4.24 13.02 19.69
N ARG A 160 -4.47 14.32 19.46
CA ARG A 160 -4.44 15.36 20.47
C ARG A 160 -5.82 15.65 21.05
N GLY A 161 -6.88 15.31 20.29
CA GLY A 161 -8.28 15.59 20.65
C GLY A 161 -8.78 16.95 20.15
N ASP A 162 -7.95 17.68 19.39
CA ASP A 162 -8.27 18.96 18.75
C ASP A 162 -8.18 18.88 17.21
N GLU A 163 -8.17 17.63 16.67
CA GLU A 163 -8.14 17.42 15.24
C GLU A 163 -9.39 18.02 14.58
N PRO A 164 -9.27 18.50 13.32
CA PRO A 164 -10.42 19.00 12.58
C PRO A 164 -11.52 17.93 12.47
N ASP A 165 -12.78 18.37 12.48
CA ASP A 165 -13.93 17.48 12.31
C ASP A 165 -13.81 16.67 11.02
N GLY A 166 -13.92 15.35 11.12
CA GLY A 166 -13.79 14.43 10.00
C GLY A 166 -12.36 14.04 9.63
N ALA A 167 -11.33 14.58 10.33
CA ALA A 167 -9.95 14.15 10.13
C ALA A 167 -9.76 12.70 10.56
N VAL A 168 -9.17 11.88 9.69
CA VAL A 168 -8.87 10.46 9.92
C VAL A 168 -7.41 10.17 9.61
N ARG A 169 -6.92 9.01 10.07
CA ARG A 169 -5.56 8.55 9.81
C ARG A 169 -5.30 8.34 8.31
N ALA A 170 -6.21 7.63 7.61
CA ALA A 170 -6.26 7.60 6.15
C ALA A 170 -7.70 7.52 5.70
N ALA A 171 -8.13 8.48 4.90
CA ALA A 171 -9.47 8.51 4.34
C ALA A 171 -9.65 7.41 3.28
N ALA A 172 -10.91 7.14 2.89
CA ALA A 172 -11.25 6.11 1.93
C ALA A 172 -10.58 6.35 0.57
N HIS A 173 -9.84 5.35 0.08
CA HIS A 173 -9.10 5.41 -1.19
C HIS A 173 -8.91 4.01 -1.79
N GLU A 174 -8.48 3.95 -3.02
CA GLU A 174 -7.96 2.80 -3.72
C GLU A 174 -6.46 3.01 -4.00
N ASP A 175 -5.69 1.91 -4.03
CA ASP A 175 -4.27 1.94 -4.38
C ASP A 175 -4.10 1.93 -5.91
N ILE A 176 -3.10 2.65 -6.43
CA ILE A 176 -2.91 2.82 -7.88
C ILE A 176 -2.18 1.62 -8.51
N ASN A 177 -1.41 0.87 -7.76
CA ASN A 177 -0.45 -0.17 -8.16
C ASN A 177 -1.09 -1.50 -8.64
N LEU A 178 -0.24 -2.57 -8.83
CA LEU A 178 -0.73 -3.93 -9.07
C LEU A 178 -1.20 -4.59 -7.76
N LEU A 179 -0.30 -4.70 -6.79
CA LEU A 179 -0.57 -5.25 -5.46
C LEU A 179 0.09 -4.39 -4.39
N THR A 180 -0.57 -4.27 -3.26
CA THR A 180 0.03 -3.72 -2.04
C THR A 180 0.33 -4.85 -1.07
N VAL A 181 1.53 -4.85 -0.50
CA VAL A 181 1.93 -5.73 0.62
C VAL A 181 2.00 -4.89 1.88
N LEU A 182 1.19 -5.22 2.86
CA LEU A 182 1.06 -4.45 4.09
C LEU A 182 1.19 -5.37 5.32
N PRO A 183 2.31 -5.37 6.04
CA PRO A 183 2.42 -6.06 7.32
C PRO A 183 1.40 -5.52 8.31
N ALA A 184 0.95 -6.38 9.22
CA ALA A 184 0.11 -5.95 10.32
C ALA A 184 0.76 -4.77 11.04
N ALA A 185 0.03 -3.66 11.15
CA ALA A 185 0.51 -2.51 11.88
C ALA A 185 0.52 -2.79 13.40
N ASN A 186 1.32 -2.00 14.15
CA ASN A 186 1.36 -2.10 15.61
C ASN A 186 0.03 -1.71 16.30
N GLU A 187 -0.92 -1.10 15.58
CA GLU A 187 -2.24 -0.69 16.07
C GLU A 187 -3.32 -0.98 15.01
N PRO A 188 -4.56 -1.34 15.39
CA PRO A 188 -5.64 -1.67 14.47
C PRO A 188 -6.16 -0.46 13.68
N GLY A 189 -7.17 -0.68 12.82
CA GLY A 189 -7.92 0.37 12.14
C GLY A 189 -8.05 0.23 10.63
N LEU A 190 -7.40 -0.75 9.99
CA LEU A 190 -7.58 -1.02 8.56
C LEU A 190 -8.97 -1.62 8.30
N GLN A 191 -9.75 -0.95 7.45
CA GLN A 191 -11.08 -1.39 7.03
C GLN A 191 -11.20 -1.40 5.51
N VAL A 192 -11.94 -2.36 4.98
CA VAL A 192 -12.29 -2.51 3.58
C VAL A 192 -13.80 -2.34 3.38
N ARG A 193 -14.20 -1.74 2.27
CA ARG A 193 -15.59 -1.46 1.92
C ARG A 193 -16.12 -2.52 0.96
N ASP A 194 -17.24 -3.15 1.28
CA ASP A 194 -17.89 -4.07 0.36
C ASP A 194 -18.74 -3.36 -0.71
N LEU A 195 -19.23 -4.14 -1.67
CA LEU A 195 -20.07 -3.63 -2.77
C LEU A 195 -21.42 -3.07 -2.30
N ALA A 196 -21.88 -3.44 -1.10
CA ALA A 196 -23.08 -2.87 -0.49
C ALA A 196 -22.79 -1.56 0.25
N GLY A 197 -21.51 -1.16 0.33
CA GLY A 197 -21.06 0.06 1.01
C GLY A 197 -20.76 -0.10 2.50
N ALA A 198 -20.86 -1.32 3.05
CA ALA A 198 -20.52 -1.60 4.45
C ALA A 198 -19.00 -1.73 4.64
N TRP A 199 -18.52 -1.26 5.80
CA TRP A 199 -17.11 -1.36 6.19
C TRP A 199 -16.86 -2.58 7.05
N HIS A 200 -15.78 -3.30 6.76
CA HIS A 200 -15.34 -4.50 7.46
C HIS A 200 -13.90 -4.36 7.91
N ASP A 201 -13.58 -4.77 9.12
CA ASP A 201 -12.20 -4.83 9.58
C ASP A 201 -11.44 -5.93 8.82
N VAL A 202 -10.20 -5.63 8.44
CA VAL A 202 -9.29 -6.62 7.84
C VAL A 202 -8.67 -7.43 8.98
N PRO A 203 -8.80 -8.77 9.00
CA PRO A 203 -8.31 -9.62 10.07
C PRO A 203 -6.79 -9.83 9.98
N CYS A 204 -6.03 -8.73 10.12
CA CYS A 204 -4.59 -8.72 9.98
C CYS A 204 -3.95 -8.60 11.37
N ASP A 205 -3.70 -9.76 11.97
CA ASP A 205 -3.03 -9.88 13.27
C ASP A 205 -1.51 -9.81 13.12
N PHE A 206 -0.84 -9.56 14.24
CA PHE A 206 0.60 -9.48 14.32
C PHE A 206 1.29 -10.73 13.72
N GLY A 207 2.26 -10.53 12.81
CA GLY A 207 2.92 -11.60 12.07
C GLY A 207 2.20 -12.04 10.79
N SER A 208 1.10 -11.38 10.41
CA SER A 208 0.46 -11.55 9.11
C SER A 208 0.71 -10.37 8.19
N ILE A 209 0.46 -10.53 6.90
CA ILE A 209 0.47 -9.46 5.90
C ILE A 209 -0.91 -9.39 5.22
N ALA A 210 -1.45 -8.18 5.09
CA ALA A 210 -2.58 -7.93 4.21
C ALA A 210 -2.07 -7.66 2.79
N ILE A 211 -2.76 -8.22 1.81
CA ILE A 211 -2.50 -8.00 0.39
C ILE A 211 -3.77 -7.44 -0.23
N ASN A 212 -3.64 -6.39 -1.04
CA ASN A 212 -4.77 -5.89 -1.82
C ASN A 212 -4.39 -5.61 -3.28
N ALA A 213 -5.37 -5.80 -4.15
CA ALA A 213 -5.31 -5.40 -5.55
C ALA A 213 -5.44 -3.88 -5.67
N GLY A 214 -4.66 -3.31 -6.59
CA GLY A 214 -4.75 -1.90 -6.95
C GLY A 214 -5.37 -1.67 -8.33
N ASP A 215 -5.52 -0.39 -8.69
CA ASP A 215 -6.16 0.07 -9.92
C ASP A 215 -5.47 -0.46 -11.19
N MET A 216 -4.13 -0.63 -11.16
CA MET A 216 -3.40 -1.17 -12.31
C MET A 216 -3.73 -2.64 -12.56
N LEU A 217 -3.88 -3.46 -11.52
CA LEU A 217 -4.31 -4.86 -11.68
C LEU A 217 -5.77 -4.92 -12.14
N GLN A 218 -6.64 -4.10 -11.56
CA GLN A 218 -8.03 -3.98 -12.00
C GLN A 218 -8.12 -3.60 -13.48
N LEU A 219 -7.36 -2.61 -13.92
CA LEU A 219 -7.35 -2.17 -15.31
C LEU A 219 -6.82 -3.26 -16.24
N ALA A 220 -5.67 -3.86 -15.92
CA ALA A 220 -5.04 -4.89 -16.75
C ALA A 220 -5.93 -6.13 -16.93
N THR A 221 -6.71 -6.47 -15.92
CA THR A 221 -7.61 -7.64 -15.94
C THR A 221 -9.05 -7.31 -16.37
N GLY A 222 -9.29 -6.08 -16.85
CA GLY A 222 -10.63 -5.63 -17.27
C GLY A 222 -11.66 -5.68 -16.14
N GLY A 223 -11.25 -5.43 -14.91
CA GLY A 223 -12.10 -5.44 -13.71
C GLY A 223 -12.31 -6.81 -13.10
N TYR A 224 -11.59 -7.86 -13.55
CA TYR A 224 -11.72 -9.19 -12.97
C TYR A 224 -11.24 -9.24 -11.52
N PHE A 225 -10.13 -8.57 -11.17
CA PHE A 225 -9.71 -8.33 -9.79
C PHE A 225 -10.04 -6.91 -9.39
N PRO A 226 -10.94 -6.67 -8.42
CA PRO A 226 -11.34 -5.33 -8.05
C PRO A 226 -10.28 -4.63 -7.21
N SER A 227 -10.01 -3.37 -7.52
CA SER A 227 -9.36 -2.44 -6.60
C SER A 227 -10.40 -1.96 -5.60
N THR A 228 -10.25 -2.36 -4.35
CA THR A 228 -11.32 -2.17 -3.36
C THR A 228 -10.99 -1.03 -2.41
N THR A 229 -11.97 -0.14 -2.24
CA THR A 229 -11.86 1.01 -1.34
C THR A 229 -11.57 0.57 0.09
N HIS A 230 -10.54 1.16 0.69
CA HIS A 230 -10.15 0.89 2.08
C HIS A 230 -9.78 2.18 2.81
N ARG A 231 -9.70 2.13 4.14
CA ARG A 231 -9.39 3.28 5.01
C ARG A 231 -8.68 2.86 6.28
N VAL A 232 -8.09 3.83 6.99
CA VAL A 232 -7.57 3.63 8.35
C VAL A 232 -8.29 4.58 9.29
N MET A 233 -9.06 4.00 10.21
CA MET A 233 -9.85 4.73 11.18
C MET A 233 -8.99 5.23 12.35
N ASN A 234 -9.45 6.33 12.96
CA ASN A 234 -8.89 6.80 14.21
C ASN A 234 -9.19 5.81 15.32
N PRO A 235 -8.18 5.40 16.12
CA PRO A 235 -8.42 4.57 17.29
C PRO A 235 -9.04 5.38 18.41
N THR A 236 -9.58 4.67 19.39
CA THR A 236 -10.12 5.24 20.64
C THR A 236 -9.30 4.78 21.85
N GLY A 237 -9.51 5.43 23.00
CA GLY A 237 -8.88 5.03 24.26
C GLY A 237 -7.35 5.23 24.27
N GLU A 238 -6.62 4.25 24.79
CA GLU A 238 -5.16 4.33 24.92
C GLU A 238 -4.42 4.29 23.56
N SER A 239 -4.93 3.55 22.58
CA SER A 239 -4.36 3.50 21.23
C SER A 239 -4.37 4.84 20.51
N ALA A 240 -5.28 5.75 20.89
CA ALA A 240 -5.30 7.12 20.35
C ALA A 240 -4.07 7.93 20.78
N ARG A 241 -3.45 7.60 21.91
CA ARG A 241 -2.28 8.29 22.45
C ARG A 241 -0.94 7.74 21.96
N ARG A 242 -0.98 6.73 21.09
CA ARG A 242 0.22 6.10 20.52
C ARG A 242 0.34 6.37 19.02
N SER A 243 1.59 6.54 18.58
CA SER A 243 1.89 6.55 17.15
C SER A 243 1.56 5.17 16.54
N ARG A 244 0.98 5.18 15.36
CA ARG A 244 0.83 3.98 14.53
C ARG A 244 1.79 4.07 13.36
N LEU A 245 2.60 3.04 13.16
CA LEU A 245 3.43 2.89 11.97
C LEU A 245 2.80 1.91 11.01
N SER A 246 3.11 2.08 9.74
CA SER A 246 2.61 1.26 8.64
C SER A 246 3.64 1.21 7.52
N LEU A 247 3.80 0.07 6.85
CA LEU A 247 4.83 -0.19 5.85
C LEU A 247 4.24 -0.72 4.54
N PRO A 248 3.30 0.00 3.88
CA PRO A 248 2.80 -0.45 2.60
C PRO A 248 3.91 -0.45 1.55
N LEU A 249 4.10 -1.60 0.89
CA LEU A 249 4.88 -1.73 -0.33
C LEU A 249 3.91 -1.72 -1.51
N PHE A 250 4.01 -0.71 -2.35
CA PHE A 250 3.21 -0.54 -3.56
C PHE A 250 3.97 -1.12 -4.76
N LEU A 251 3.52 -2.25 -5.27
CA LEU A 251 4.15 -2.97 -6.36
C LEU A 251 3.73 -2.36 -7.71
N HIS A 252 4.55 -1.48 -8.25
CA HIS A 252 4.32 -0.87 -9.56
C HIS A 252 5.05 -1.64 -10.66
N PRO A 253 4.41 -1.91 -11.80
CA PRO A 253 5.06 -2.53 -12.96
C PRO A 253 6.09 -1.59 -13.60
N ALA A 254 6.86 -2.10 -14.56
CA ALA A 254 7.75 -1.27 -15.37
C ALA A 254 6.95 -0.22 -16.14
N ASP A 255 7.56 0.95 -16.39
CA ASP A 255 6.90 2.14 -16.95
C ASP A 255 6.22 1.92 -18.30
N ASP A 256 6.77 1.02 -19.14
CA ASP A 256 6.33 0.71 -20.50
C ASP A 256 5.30 -0.43 -20.58
N VAL A 257 4.99 -1.10 -19.46
CA VAL A 257 3.99 -2.16 -19.42
C VAL A 257 2.63 -1.61 -19.85
N VAL A 258 2.04 -2.22 -20.87
CA VAL A 258 0.69 -1.86 -21.36
C VAL A 258 -0.35 -2.52 -20.46
N LEU A 259 -1.13 -1.72 -19.75
CA LEU A 259 -2.21 -2.17 -18.86
C LEU A 259 -3.55 -2.33 -19.61
N ALA A 260 -3.78 -1.48 -20.60
CA ALA A 260 -4.94 -1.52 -21.48
C ALA A 260 -4.61 -0.79 -22.78
N GLU A 261 -5.51 -0.89 -23.78
CA GLU A 261 -5.31 -0.20 -25.06
C GLU A 261 -5.01 1.30 -24.85
N GLY A 262 -3.86 1.74 -25.35
CA GLY A 262 -3.40 3.13 -25.26
C GLY A 262 -2.96 3.59 -23.87
N ARG A 263 -2.87 2.69 -22.87
CA ARG A 263 -2.49 3.02 -21.49
C ARG A 263 -1.32 2.18 -21.00
N THR A 264 -0.16 2.80 -20.81
CA THR A 264 0.99 2.20 -20.12
C THR A 264 0.89 2.45 -18.61
N ALA A 265 1.68 1.71 -17.82
CA ALA A 265 1.78 1.91 -16.36
C ALA A 265 2.21 3.34 -16.02
N SER A 266 3.19 3.87 -16.73
CA SER A 266 3.69 5.25 -16.56
C SER A 266 2.60 6.28 -16.87
N SER A 267 1.87 6.16 -17.99
CA SER A 267 0.80 7.11 -18.35
C SER A 267 -0.36 7.07 -17.37
N PHE A 268 -0.73 5.88 -16.91
CA PHE A 268 -1.78 5.70 -15.90
C PHE A 268 -1.39 6.30 -14.55
N LEU A 269 -0.16 6.05 -14.08
CA LEU A 269 0.35 6.62 -12.83
C LEU A 269 0.38 8.16 -12.90
N ALA A 270 0.83 8.73 -14.02
CA ALA A 270 0.88 10.18 -14.20
C ALA A 270 -0.53 10.81 -14.17
N GLU A 271 -1.51 10.17 -14.80
CA GLU A 271 -2.93 10.58 -14.76
C GLU A 271 -3.45 10.61 -13.31
N ARG A 272 -3.24 9.52 -12.55
CA ARG A 272 -3.70 9.41 -11.15
C ARG A 272 -3.03 10.43 -10.23
N ILE A 273 -1.72 10.64 -10.36
CA ILE A 273 -1.00 11.67 -9.59
C ILE A 273 -1.53 13.07 -9.93
N ALA A 274 -1.80 13.36 -11.20
CA ALA A 274 -2.36 14.65 -11.61
C ALA A 274 -3.76 14.89 -11.02
N GLU A 275 -4.60 13.84 -10.94
CA GLU A 275 -5.91 13.90 -10.28
C GLU A 275 -5.77 14.23 -8.79
N LEU A 276 -4.89 13.54 -8.06
CA LEU A 276 -4.63 13.80 -6.64
C LEU A 276 -4.18 15.24 -6.42
N ARG A 277 -3.18 15.73 -7.17
CA ARG A 277 -2.69 17.10 -7.07
C ARG A 277 -3.76 18.15 -7.41
N SER A 278 -4.68 17.85 -8.32
CA SER A 278 -5.78 18.75 -8.66
C SER A 278 -6.80 18.91 -7.54
N GLN A 279 -6.96 17.87 -6.73
CA GLN A 279 -7.85 17.87 -5.56
C GLN A 279 -7.25 18.67 -4.42
N ASP A 280 -5.96 18.49 -4.12
CA ASP A 280 -5.26 19.24 -3.08
C ASP A 280 -5.29 20.76 -3.34
N ARG A 281 -5.24 21.18 -4.62
CA ARG A 281 -5.37 22.61 -5.00
C ARG A 281 -6.77 23.18 -4.82
N LYS A 282 -7.80 22.35 -4.79
CA LYS A 282 -9.19 22.81 -4.58
C LYS A 282 -9.55 22.92 -3.11
N THR A 283 -8.77 22.30 -2.25
CA THR A 283 -8.96 22.26 -0.78
C THR A 283 -8.00 23.19 -0.04
N ALA A 284 -7.01 23.77 -0.70
CA ALA A 284 -6.09 24.78 -0.19
C ALA A 284 -6.62 26.19 -0.47
#